data_a27b7d3666503a028baca9a317dbc7c7
#
_entry.id   a27b7d3666503a028baca9a317dbc7c7
#
_cell.length_a   1.000
_cell.length_b   1.000
_cell.length_c   1.000
_cell.angle_alpha   90.00
_cell.angle_beta   90.00
_cell.angle_gamma   90.00
#
_symmetry.space_group_name_H-M   'P 1'
#
loop_
_entity.id
_entity.type
_entity.pdbx_description
1 polymer ?
#
loop_
_entity_poly.entity_id
_entity_poly.type
_entity_poly.pdbx_seq_one_letter_code
_entity_poly.pdbx_strand_id
1 'polypeptide(L)'
;NKADLLQYIKKSDLLFLDMEINEDNGIEIGLELQELKHDCRIIITTNYSKYAIDGYKIHADRYFIKPINQLEFNLEMEAIIKKYIKNSIGFYDSKISNYKIFVKDILYIEFVNRKSTIHKLDGITIITNCTLKYWYDKLNEFGFAYPYKAFLVNFEYISAFKRNEIILINNESIPLSRHYKKEFDQKYNDFLHETLWLLFLI
;
A
#
# COMPACT_ATOMS: atom_id res chain seq x y z
N ASN A 1 22.41 -18.75 -10.13
CA ASN A 1 23.59 -18.22 -9.45
C ASN A 1 23.38 -16.74 -9.09
N LYS A 2 24.24 -16.15 -8.28
CA LYS A 2 24.18 -14.77 -7.81
C LYS A 2 24.12 -13.74 -8.94
N ALA A 3 24.91 -13.93 -10.01
CA ALA A 3 24.99 -12.99 -11.13
C ALA A 3 23.64 -12.90 -11.88
N ASP A 4 23.00 -14.03 -12.11
CA ASP A 4 21.67 -14.08 -12.74
C ASP A 4 20.62 -13.39 -11.86
N LEU A 5 20.66 -13.61 -10.55
CA LEU A 5 19.74 -13.01 -9.60
C LEU A 5 19.84 -11.49 -9.62
N LEU A 6 21.04 -10.92 -9.57
CA LEU A 6 21.26 -9.48 -9.63
C LEU A 6 20.77 -8.86 -10.96
N GLN A 7 20.84 -9.62 -12.05
CA GLN A 7 20.33 -9.19 -13.36
C GLN A 7 18.79 -9.15 -13.40
N TYR A 8 18.13 -10.13 -12.77
CA TYR A 8 16.67 -10.29 -12.88
C TYR A 8 15.89 -9.57 -11.78
N ILE A 9 16.51 -9.20 -10.65
CA ILE A 9 15.82 -8.62 -9.47
C ILE A 9 14.96 -7.39 -9.83
N LYS A 10 15.45 -6.52 -10.73
CA LYS A 10 14.73 -5.31 -11.16
C LYS A 10 13.48 -5.58 -12.02
N LYS A 11 13.34 -6.81 -12.49
CA LYS A 11 12.22 -7.26 -13.33
C LYS A 11 11.32 -8.26 -12.61
N SER A 12 11.67 -8.61 -11.37
CA SER A 12 10.94 -9.58 -10.56
C SER A 12 10.11 -8.87 -9.52
N ASP A 13 8.87 -9.32 -9.32
CA ASP A 13 7.97 -8.82 -8.28
C ASP A 13 8.21 -9.52 -6.95
N LEU A 14 8.67 -10.78 -7.01
CA LEU A 14 8.84 -11.66 -5.87
C LEU A 14 10.10 -12.50 -6.02
N LEU A 15 10.88 -12.60 -4.95
CA LEU A 15 12.07 -13.44 -4.84
C LEU A 15 11.93 -14.38 -3.64
N PHE A 16 12.03 -15.69 -3.89
CA PHE A 16 12.25 -16.66 -2.84
C PHE A 16 13.76 -16.89 -2.70
N LEU A 17 14.29 -16.50 -1.54
CA LEU A 17 15.73 -16.58 -1.25
C LEU A 17 15.99 -17.69 -0.22
N ASP A 18 16.74 -18.71 -0.62
CA ASP A 18 17.30 -19.66 0.36
C ASP A 18 18.51 -19.05 1.05
N MET A 19 18.64 -19.28 2.35
CA MET A 19 19.80 -18.80 3.10
C MET A 19 21.06 -19.62 2.84
N GLU A 20 20.92 -20.82 2.31
CA GLU A 20 22.02 -21.69 1.91
C GLU A 20 21.91 -22.01 0.42
N ILE A 21 22.62 -21.25 -0.41
CA ILE A 21 22.66 -21.43 -1.86
C ILE A 21 24.05 -21.91 -2.25
N ASN A 22 24.28 -23.23 -2.25
CA ASN A 22 25.56 -23.84 -2.59
C ASN A 22 26.72 -23.27 -1.72
N GLU A 23 27.68 -22.56 -2.36
CA GLU A 23 28.80 -21.90 -1.70
C GLU A 23 28.49 -20.44 -1.30
N ASP A 24 27.35 -19.89 -1.76
CA ASP A 24 26.94 -18.50 -1.51
C ASP A 24 26.10 -18.42 -0.21
N ASN A 25 26.30 -17.34 0.53
CA ASN A 25 25.48 -17.02 1.70
C ASN A 25 24.30 -16.13 1.31
N GLY A 26 23.08 -16.63 1.49
CA GLY A 26 21.84 -15.89 1.17
C GLY A 26 21.75 -14.53 1.87
N ILE A 27 22.37 -14.37 3.05
CA ILE A 27 22.41 -13.09 3.77
C ILE A 27 23.27 -12.07 3.01
N GLU A 28 24.43 -12.46 2.51
CA GLU A 28 25.31 -11.58 1.74
C GLU A 28 24.61 -11.13 0.44
N ILE A 29 23.96 -12.08 -0.22
CA ILE A 29 23.13 -11.78 -1.40
C ILE A 29 22.01 -10.78 -1.04
N GLY A 30 21.30 -11.01 0.07
CA GLY A 30 20.23 -10.14 0.55
C GLY A 30 20.71 -8.72 0.86
N LEU A 31 21.88 -8.56 1.48
CA LEU A 31 22.50 -7.25 1.76
C LEU A 31 22.87 -6.50 0.47
N GLU A 32 23.46 -7.20 -0.50
CA GLU A 32 23.75 -6.60 -1.81
C GLU A 32 22.49 -6.19 -2.56
N LEU A 33 21.40 -6.97 -2.43
CA LEU A 33 20.12 -6.61 -3.04
C LEU A 33 19.56 -5.30 -2.46
N GLN A 34 19.75 -5.03 -1.16
CA GLN A 34 19.32 -3.77 -0.55
C GLN A 34 19.98 -2.52 -1.14
N GLU A 35 21.25 -2.65 -1.58
CA GLU A 35 21.96 -1.54 -2.22
C GLU A 35 21.41 -1.24 -3.63
N LEU A 36 20.70 -2.21 -4.22
CA LEU A 36 20.06 -2.04 -5.50
C LEU A 36 18.64 -1.47 -5.30
N LYS A 37 18.33 -0.39 -6.01
CA LYS A 37 16.95 0.13 -6.03
C LYS A 37 16.05 -0.85 -6.79
N HIS A 38 15.21 -1.59 -6.06
CA HIS A 38 14.23 -2.52 -6.60
C HIS A 38 12.95 -2.52 -5.76
N ASP A 39 11.83 -2.91 -6.38
CA ASP A 39 10.53 -3.06 -5.71
C ASP A 39 10.18 -4.53 -5.44
N CYS A 40 11.11 -5.45 -5.73
CA CYS A 40 10.94 -6.89 -5.54
C CYS A 40 10.78 -7.23 -4.06
N ARG A 41 9.79 -8.04 -3.73
CA ARG A 41 9.53 -8.55 -2.39
C ARG A 41 10.40 -9.76 -2.12
N ILE A 42 11.07 -9.79 -0.98
CA ILE A 42 12.00 -10.87 -0.60
C ILE A 42 11.32 -11.77 0.42
N ILE A 43 11.21 -13.05 0.08
CA ILE A 43 10.70 -14.12 0.95
C ILE A 43 11.85 -15.09 1.21
N ILE A 44 12.21 -15.24 2.47
CA ILE A 44 13.24 -16.20 2.86
C ILE A 44 12.61 -17.56 3.03
N THR A 45 13.28 -18.61 2.48
CA THR A 45 12.94 -20.00 2.73
C THR A 45 14.21 -20.76 3.13
N THR A 46 14.22 -21.44 4.27
CA THR A 46 15.42 -22.11 4.77
C THR A 46 15.10 -23.31 5.67
N ASN A 47 16.07 -24.19 5.87
CA ASN A 47 15.97 -25.29 6.83
C ASN A 47 16.29 -24.87 8.28
N TYR A 48 16.77 -23.65 8.52
CA TYR A 48 17.34 -23.26 9.81
C TYR A 48 16.69 -22.01 10.40
N SER A 49 16.18 -22.14 11.62
CA SER A 49 15.59 -21.01 12.37
C SER A 49 16.60 -19.93 12.79
N LYS A 50 17.88 -20.28 12.87
CA LYS A 50 18.96 -19.35 13.28
C LYS A 50 19.08 -18.10 12.41
N TYR A 51 18.66 -18.18 11.14
CA TYR A 51 18.73 -17.05 10.19
C TYR A 51 17.55 -16.07 10.29
N ALA A 52 16.57 -16.28 11.19
CA ALA A 52 15.41 -15.40 11.31
C ALA A 52 15.80 -13.95 11.64
N ILE A 53 16.80 -13.75 12.51
CA ILE A 53 17.32 -12.42 12.88
C ILE A 53 18.01 -11.75 11.69
N ASP A 54 18.73 -12.53 10.88
CA ASP A 54 19.42 -12.00 9.72
C ASP A 54 18.46 -11.62 8.57
N GLY A 55 17.32 -12.31 8.47
CA GLY A 55 16.23 -11.93 7.58
C GLY A 55 15.72 -10.51 7.83
N TYR A 56 15.74 -10.05 9.08
CA TYR A 56 15.41 -8.68 9.45
C TYR A 56 16.39 -7.66 8.85
N LYS A 57 17.68 -7.99 8.81
CA LYS A 57 18.72 -7.11 8.26
C LYS A 57 18.58 -6.87 6.77
N ILE A 58 18.02 -7.83 6.04
CA ILE A 58 17.79 -7.73 4.60
C ILE A 58 16.38 -7.27 4.23
N HIS A 59 15.59 -6.80 5.21
CA HIS A 59 14.21 -6.34 5.02
C HIS A 59 13.31 -7.35 4.29
N ALA A 60 13.48 -8.65 4.59
CA ALA A 60 12.61 -9.67 4.03
C ALA A 60 11.16 -9.48 4.49
N ASP A 61 10.21 -9.62 3.58
CA ASP A 61 8.78 -9.50 3.89
C ASP A 61 8.28 -10.69 4.73
N ARG A 62 8.84 -11.88 4.50
CA ARG A 62 8.50 -13.11 5.27
C ARG A 62 9.68 -14.08 5.32
N TYR A 63 9.56 -14.99 6.29
CA TYR A 63 10.52 -16.03 6.57
C TYR A 63 9.79 -17.35 6.78
N PHE A 64 10.14 -18.40 6.01
CA PHE A 64 9.56 -19.72 6.12
C PHE A 64 10.64 -20.75 6.42
N ILE A 65 10.37 -21.61 7.43
CA ILE A 65 11.20 -22.76 7.73
C ILE A 65 10.68 -23.97 6.94
N LYS A 66 11.58 -24.69 6.26
CA LYS A 66 11.24 -25.93 5.56
C LYS A 66 11.09 -27.10 6.55
N PRO A 67 10.12 -27.98 6.39
CA PRO A 67 9.09 -28.01 5.34
C PRO A 67 8.03 -26.94 5.57
N ILE A 68 7.67 -26.21 4.52
CA ILE A 68 6.74 -25.06 4.59
C ILE A 68 5.30 -25.62 4.74
N ASN A 69 4.59 -25.14 5.75
CA ASN A 69 3.17 -25.42 5.91
C ASN A 69 2.35 -24.70 4.84
N GLN A 70 1.56 -25.44 4.05
CA GLN A 70 0.81 -24.88 2.93
C GLN A 70 -0.24 -23.84 3.35
N LEU A 71 -0.92 -24.04 4.49
CA LEU A 71 -1.95 -23.11 4.96
C LEU A 71 -1.31 -21.80 5.42
N GLU A 72 -0.24 -21.88 6.21
CA GLU A 72 0.55 -20.72 6.65
C GLU A 72 1.10 -19.96 5.45
N PHE A 73 1.72 -20.66 4.49
CA PHE A 73 2.24 -20.07 3.27
C PHE A 73 1.18 -19.29 2.51
N ASN A 74 0.01 -19.88 2.30
CA ASN A 74 -1.08 -19.24 1.55
C ASN A 74 -1.55 -17.95 2.24
N LEU A 75 -1.76 -17.99 3.57
CA LEU A 75 -2.20 -16.83 4.35
C LEU A 75 -1.19 -15.68 4.30
N GLU A 76 0.09 -16.00 4.55
CA GLU A 76 1.16 -15.01 4.55
C GLU A 76 1.42 -14.42 3.16
N MET A 77 1.39 -15.26 2.12
CA MET A 77 1.55 -14.78 0.74
C MET A 77 0.37 -13.94 0.29
N GLU A 78 -0.86 -14.27 0.68
CA GLU A 78 -2.03 -13.44 0.40
C GLU A 78 -1.88 -12.03 1.01
N ALA A 79 -1.40 -11.93 2.25
CA ALA A 79 -1.15 -10.66 2.91
C ALA A 79 -0.09 -9.82 2.19
N ILE A 80 1.03 -10.43 1.77
CA ILE A 80 2.10 -9.78 1.01
C ILE A 80 1.58 -9.27 -0.34
N ILE A 81 0.86 -10.13 -1.07
CA ILE A 81 0.33 -9.79 -2.39
C ILE A 81 -0.68 -8.65 -2.30
N LYS A 82 -1.59 -8.69 -1.33
CA LYS A 82 -2.54 -7.60 -1.09
C LYS A 82 -1.82 -6.28 -0.79
N LYS A 83 -0.81 -6.30 0.08
CA LYS A 83 0.00 -5.13 0.41
C LYS A 83 0.77 -4.59 -0.80
N TYR A 84 1.36 -5.47 -1.62
CA TYR A 84 2.08 -5.11 -2.84
C TYR A 84 1.13 -4.49 -3.87
N ILE A 85 0.01 -5.15 -4.15
CA ILE A 85 -1.02 -4.64 -5.07
C ILE A 85 -1.49 -3.26 -4.61
N LYS A 86 -1.83 -3.10 -3.33
CA LYS A 86 -2.28 -1.82 -2.77
C LYS A 86 -1.27 -0.69 -3.01
N ASN A 87 0.02 -0.96 -2.84
CA ASN A 87 1.08 0.02 -3.05
C ASN A 87 1.37 0.33 -4.53
N SER A 88 1.06 -0.60 -5.43
CA SER A 88 1.30 -0.46 -6.88
C SER A 88 0.08 0.00 -7.66
N ILE A 89 -1.12 -0.01 -7.05
CA ILE A 89 -2.33 0.49 -7.68
C ILE A 89 -2.19 1.98 -8.01
N GLY A 90 -2.48 2.30 -9.23
CA GLY A 90 -2.48 3.67 -9.72
C GLY A 90 -3.04 3.71 -11.14
N PHE A 91 -3.29 4.89 -11.61
CA PHE A 91 -3.84 5.12 -12.94
C PHE A 91 -2.98 6.10 -13.71
N TYR A 92 -3.01 5.96 -15.02
CA TYR A 92 -2.42 6.88 -15.97
C TYR A 92 -3.51 7.41 -16.89
N ASP A 93 -3.61 8.71 -16.98
CA ASP A 93 -4.43 9.40 -17.98
C ASP A 93 -3.70 10.68 -18.39
N SER A 94 -3.25 10.74 -19.63
CA SER A 94 -2.47 11.88 -20.16
C SER A 94 -3.22 13.21 -20.13
N LYS A 95 -4.57 13.18 -20.04
CA LYS A 95 -5.41 14.38 -19.87
C LYS A 95 -5.39 14.91 -18.43
N ILE A 96 -4.95 14.11 -17.48
CA ILE A 96 -4.90 14.42 -16.05
C ILE A 96 -3.47 14.68 -15.60
N SER A 97 -2.55 13.78 -15.95
CA SER A 97 -1.15 13.86 -15.54
C SER A 97 -0.24 13.16 -16.54
N ASN A 98 0.98 13.68 -16.72
CA ASN A 98 2.03 13.03 -17.50
C ASN A 98 2.70 11.84 -16.76
N TYR A 99 2.33 11.63 -15.50
CA TYR A 99 2.87 10.56 -14.64
C TYR A 99 1.75 9.70 -14.09
N LYS A 100 2.07 8.44 -13.78
CA LYS A 100 1.16 7.56 -13.04
C LYS A 100 0.85 8.17 -11.67
N ILE A 101 -0.43 8.26 -11.33
CA ILE A 101 -0.90 8.69 -10.00
C ILE A 101 -1.18 7.43 -9.20
N PHE A 102 -0.42 7.21 -8.12
CA PHE A 102 -0.67 6.09 -7.22
C PHE A 102 -1.78 6.43 -6.23
N VAL A 103 -2.68 5.48 -6.02
CA VAL A 103 -3.83 5.64 -5.12
C VAL A 103 -3.38 5.94 -3.70
N LYS A 104 -2.30 5.27 -3.25
CA LYS A 104 -1.67 5.50 -1.93
C LYS A 104 -1.14 6.90 -1.71
N ASP A 105 -0.87 7.66 -2.78
CA ASP A 105 -0.36 9.02 -2.65
C ASP A 105 -1.47 10.06 -2.48
N ILE A 106 -2.75 9.68 -2.66
CA ILE A 106 -3.88 10.60 -2.63
C ILE A 106 -4.40 10.72 -1.20
N LEU A 107 -4.34 11.92 -0.62
CA LEU A 107 -4.94 12.25 0.67
C LEU A 107 -6.46 12.40 0.55
N TYR A 108 -6.88 13.28 -0.33
CA TYR A 108 -8.29 13.57 -0.60
C TYR A 108 -8.44 14.26 -1.97
N ILE A 109 -9.66 14.32 -2.43
CA ILE A 109 -10.03 15.06 -3.64
C ILE A 109 -11.12 16.07 -3.28
N GLU A 110 -10.90 17.32 -3.67
CA GLU A 110 -11.83 18.42 -3.49
C GLU A 110 -12.48 18.80 -4.83
N PHE A 111 -13.77 19.14 -4.81
CA PHE A 111 -14.49 19.62 -5.98
C PHE A 111 -14.97 21.06 -5.79
N VAL A 112 -14.29 21.98 -6.46
CA VAL A 112 -14.58 23.42 -6.40
C VAL A 112 -14.54 24.00 -7.81
N ASN A 113 -15.41 24.96 -8.10
CA ASN A 113 -15.46 25.66 -9.39
C ASN A 113 -15.54 24.72 -10.61
N ARG A 114 -16.32 23.62 -10.49
CA ARG A 114 -16.52 22.59 -11.52
C ARG A 114 -15.25 21.81 -11.88
N LYS A 115 -14.24 21.81 -11.01
CA LYS A 115 -13.00 21.04 -11.18
C LYS A 115 -12.72 20.21 -9.94
N SER A 116 -12.13 19.04 -10.13
CA SER A 116 -11.57 18.27 -9.03
C SER A 116 -10.10 18.60 -8.86
N THR A 117 -9.67 18.79 -7.62
CA THR A 117 -8.27 18.92 -7.23
C THR A 117 -7.90 17.71 -6.41
N ILE A 118 -6.93 16.93 -6.89
CA ILE A 118 -6.34 15.81 -6.16
C ILE A 118 -5.22 16.38 -5.28
N HIS A 119 -5.33 16.16 -3.97
CA HIS A 119 -4.32 16.55 -2.99
C HIS A 119 -3.49 15.33 -2.61
N LYS A 120 -2.17 15.39 -2.84
CA LYS A 120 -1.22 14.29 -2.60
C LYS A 120 -0.47 14.45 -1.30
N LEU A 121 0.08 13.33 -0.79
CA LEU A 121 0.92 13.27 0.41
C LEU A 121 2.15 14.18 0.36
N ASP A 122 2.75 14.32 -0.82
CA ASP A 122 3.93 15.16 -1.06
C ASP A 122 3.62 16.66 -1.18
N GLY A 123 2.36 17.06 -0.95
CA GLY A 123 1.87 18.43 -1.07
C GLY A 123 1.58 18.87 -2.51
N ILE A 124 1.84 18.02 -3.50
CA ILE A 124 1.52 18.32 -4.90
C ILE A 124 0.00 18.22 -5.09
N THR A 125 -0.54 19.15 -5.87
CA THR A 125 -1.95 19.12 -6.29
C THR A 125 -2.07 18.95 -7.81
N ILE A 126 -3.11 18.17 -8.21
CA ILE A 126 -3.41 17.94 -9.63
C ILE A 126 -4.85 18.38 -9.88
N ILE A 127 -5.04 19.37 -10.76
CA ILE A 127 -6.37 19.88 -11.12
C ILE A 127 -6.88 19.14 -12.36
N THR A 128 -8.12 18.64 -12.29
CA THR A 128 -8.76 17.90 -13.37
C THR A 128 -10.16 18.42 -13.68
N ASN A 129 -10.64 18.15 -14.89
CA ASN A 129 -12.03 18.45 -15.29
C ASN A 129 -13.00 17.30 -14.96
N CYS A 130 -12.52 16.25 -14.29
CA CYS A 130 -13.36 15.11 -13.87
C CYS A 130 -14.28 15.50 -12.72
N THR A 131 -15.44 14.87 -12.66
CA THR A 131 -16.37 15.06 -11.54
C THR A 131 -15.93 14.28 -10.31
N LEU A 132 -16.41 14.67 -9.11
CA LEU A 132 -16.13 13.91 -7.90
C LEU A 132 -16.71 12.49 -7.96
N LYS A 133 -17.85 12.32 -8.65
CA LYS A 133 -18.42 10.99 -8.90
C LYS A 133 -17.48 10.09 -9.72
N TYR A 134 -16.84 10.62 -10.76
CA TYR A 134 -15.84 9.87 -11.54
C TYR A 134 -14.73 9.35 -10.64
N TRP A 135 -14.24 10.16 -9.70
CA TRP A 135 -13.21 9.76 -8.76
C TRP A 135 -13.71 8.73 -7.74
N TYR A 136 -14.93 8.92 -7.26
CA TYR A 136 -15.54 7.95 -6.36
C TYR A 136 -15.67 6.58 -7.01
N ASP A 137 -16.19 6.52 -8.23
CA ASP A 137 -16.38 5.27 -8.96
C ASP A 137 -15.01 4.53 -9.18
N LYS A 138 -13.90 5.27 -9.24
CA LYS A 138 -12.55 4.71 -9.35
C LYS A 138 -11.90 4.32 -8.02
N LEU A 139 -12.25 4.97 -6.92
CA LEU A 139 -11.47 4.93 -5.69
C LEU A 139 -12.23 4.35 -4.49
N ASN A 140 -13.55 4.14 -4.60
CA ASN A 140 -14.35 3.67 -3.46
C ASN A 140 -13.88 2.30 -2.90
N GLU A 141 -13.41 1.39 -3.76
CA GLU A 141 -12.87 0.08 -3.35
C GLU A 141 -11.50 0.17 -2.66
N PHE A 142 -10.87 1.35 -2.72
CA PHE A 142 -9.56 1.60 -2.12
C PHE A 142 -9.65 2.45 -0.86
N GLY A 143 -10.79 2.43 -0.17
CA GLY A 143 -10.97 3.13 1.09
C GLY A 143 -11.21 4.65 0.93
N PHE A 144 -11.93 5.06 -0.11
CA PHE A 144 -12.36 6.44 -0.28
C PHE A 144 -13.87 6.59 -0.09
N ALA A 145 -14.29 7.64 0.64
CA ALA A 145 -15.70 7.96 0.81
C ALA A 145 -15.95 9.47 0.88
N TYR A 146 -17.22 9.85 0.72
CA TYR A 146 -17.69 11.22 0.85
C TYR A 146 -17.95 11.59 2.32
N PRO A 147 -17.19 12.48 2.96
CA PRO A 147 -17.59 13.10 4.22
C PRO A 147 -18.52 14.29 4.00
N TYR A 148 -18.44 14.89 2.80
CA TYR A 148 -19.22 16.05 2.37
C TYR A 148 -19.38 16.05 0.85
N LYS A 149 -20.40 16.77 0.33
CA LYS A 149 -20.72 16.80 -1.11
C LYS A 149 -19.55 17.21 -2.03
N ALA A 150 -18.57 17.93 -1.52
CA ALA A 150 -17.44 18.46 -2.28
C ALA A 150 -16.12 17.80 -1.97
N PHE A 151 -16.09 16.75 -1.15
CA PHE A 151 -14.86 16.06 -0.75
C PHE A 151 -14.98 14.55 -0.87
N LEU A 152 -13.88 13.92 -1.29
CA LEU A 152 -13.68 12.48 -1.29
C LEU A 152 -12.37 12.22 -0.52
N VAL A 153 -12.42 11.52 0.62
CA VAL A 153 -11.30 11.36 1.56
C VAL A 153 -10.81 9.93 1.57
N ASN A 154 -9.49 9.75 1.61
CA ASN A 154 -8.85 8.47 1.82
C ASN A 154 -8.81 8.14 3.30
N PHE A 155 -9.39 7.02 3.69
CA PHE A 155 -9.48 6.55 5.07
C PHE A 155 -8.13 6.31 5.74
N GLU A 156 -7.10 5.93 4.96
CA GLU A 156 -5.75 5.69 5.50
C GLU A 156 -5.13 6.91 6.15
N TYR A 157 -5.56 8.10 5.74
CA TYR A 157 -4.95 9.36 6.16
C TYR A 157 -5.79 10.15 7.15
N ILE A 158 -6.81 9.51 7.73
CA ILE A 158 -7.59 10.09 8.82
C ILE A 158 -6.82 9.92 10.13
N SER A 159 -6.45 11.02 10.77
CA SER A 159 -5.78 11.01 12.07
C SER A 159 -6.74 11.15 13.25
N ALA A 160 -7.85 11.88 13.06
CA ALA A 160 -8.85 12.09 14.13
C ALA A 160 -10.22 12.50 13.57
N PHE A 161 -11.25 12.24 14.38
CA PHE A 161 -12.60 12.75 14.18
C PHE A 161 -12.92 13.84 15.20
N LYS A 162 -13.45 14.96 14.74
CA LYS A 162 -14.11 15.97 15.56
C LYS A 162 -15.62 15.95 15.29
N ARG A 163 -16.38 16.77 16.01
CA ARG A 163 -17.86 16.75 15.94
C ARG A 163 -18.41 16.82 14.50
N ASN A 164 -17.88 17.73 13.68
CA ASN A 164 -18.33 17.96 12.31
C ASN A 164 -17.17 18.02 11.31
N GLU A 165 -16.03 17.47 11.65
CA GLU A 165 -14.80 17.54 10.86
C GLU A 165 -14.00 16.25 10.97
N ILE A 166 -13.23 15.97 9.94
CA ILE A 166 -12.21 14.92 9.89
C ILE A 166 -10.86 15.63 9.84
N ILE A 167 -9.92 15.21 10.68
CA ILE A 167 -8.55 15.72 10.65
C ILE A 167 -7.68 14.70 9.93
N LEU A 168 -6.93 15.14 8.94
CA LEU A 168 -5.99 14.32 8.20
C LEU A 168 -4.59 14.34 8.86
N ILE A 169 -3.72 13.42 8.47
CA ILE A 169 -2.35 13.29 9.01
C ILE A 169 -1.48 14.54 8.78
N ASN A 170 -1.80 15.35 7.77
CA ASN A 170 -1.15 16.63 7.49
C ASN A 170 -1.80 17.81 8.26
N ASN A 171 -2.69 17.54 9.22
CA ASN A 171 -3.46 18.49 10.01
C ASN A 171 -4.51 19.31 9.25
N GLU A 172 -4.78 19.02 8.00
CA GLU A 172 -5.91 19.62 7.29
C GLU A 172 -7.24 19.12 7.86
N SER A 173 -8.23 20.02 7.88
CA SER A 173 -9.58 19.73 8.36
C SER A 173 -10.56 19.65 7.20
N ILE A 174 -11.27 18.53 7.10
CA ILE A 174 -12.29 18.28 6.08
C ILE A 174 -13.67 18.23 6.75
N PRO A 175 -14.67 18.97 6.24
CA PRO A 175 -16.01 18.97 6.84
C PRO A 175 -16.68 17.59 6.76
N LEU A 176 -17.32 17.17 7.85
CA LEU A 176 -18.16 15.98 7.94
C LEU A 176 -19.63 16.39 8.18
N SER A 177 -20.44 16.30 7.15
CA SER A 177 -21.84 16.71 7.26
C SER A 177 -22.73 15.62 7.83
N ARG A 178 -23.81 16.00 8.50
CA ARG A 178 -24.80 15.06 9.07
C ARG A 178 -25.41 14.13 8.02
N HIS A 179 -25.57 14.62 6.79
CA HIS A 179 -26.14 13.85 5.69
C HIS A 179 -25.25 12.66 5.30
N TYR A 180 -23.93 12.86 5.22
CA TYR A 180 -22.96 11.83 4.80
C TYR A 180 -22.46 10.99 5.98
N LYS A 181 -22.57 11.49 7.21
CA LYS A 181 -21.92 10.90 8.38
C LYS A 181 -22.23 9.42 8.58
N LYS A 182 -23.50 9.02 8.49
CA LYS A 182 -23.90 7.61 8.75
C LYS A 182 -23.24 6.65 7.76
N GLU A 183 -23.27 6.95 6.47
CA GLU A 183 -22.68 6.13 5.43
C GLU A 183 -21.14 6.15 5.53
N PHE A 184 -20.58 7.33 5.80
CA PHE A 184 -19.15 7.50 5.98
C PHE A 184 -18.60 6.67 7.16
N ASP A 185 -19.25 6.75 8.32
CA ASP A 185 -18.88 6.01 9.54
C ASP A 185 -18.97 4.49 9.29
N GLN A 186 -20.00 4.02 8.58
CA GLN A 186 -20.12 2.61 8.22
C GLN A 186 -18.97 2.14 7.35
N LYS A 187 -18.68 2.83 6.24
CA LYS A 187 -17.58 2.50 5.33
C LYS A 187 -16.21 2.57 6.01
N TYR A 188 -16.03 3.52 6.91
CA TYR A 188 -14.79 3.63 7.68
C TYR A 188 -14.61 2.45 8.65
N ASN A 189 -15.68 2.02 9.32
CA ASN A 189 -15.64 0.84 10.18
C ASN A 189 -15.35 -0.44 9.37
N ASP A 190 -15.99 -0.61 8.21
CA ASP A 190 -15.72 -1.74 7.32
C ASP A 190 -14.25 -1.76 6.88
N PHE A 191 -13.71 -0.61 6.49
CA PHE A 191 -12.30 -0.45 6.15
C PHE A 191 -11.36 -0.78 7.32
N LEU A 192 -11.68 -0.35 8.54
CA LEU A 192 -10.91 -0.69 9.75
C LEU A 192 -10.96 -2.19 10.02
N HIS A 193 -12.11 -2.82 9.91
CA HIS A 193 -12.23 -4.26 10.08
C HIS A 193 -11.36 -5.02 9.09
N GLU A 194 -11.40 -4.68 7.80
CA GLU A 194 -10.55 -5.29 6.79
C GLU A 194 -9.06 -5.09 7.07
N THR A 195 -8.68 -3.91 7.57
CA THR A 195 -7.29 -3.57 7.89
C THR A 195 -6.82 -4.26 9.18
N LEU A 196 -7.67 -4.33 10.22
CA LEU A 196 -7.33 -4.95 11.52
C LEU A 196 -7.23 -6.47 11.41
N TRP A 197 -8.05 -7.14 10.62
CA TRP A 197 -7.89 -8.58 10.36
C TRP A 197 -6.50 -8.93 9.81
N LEU A 198 -5.88 -8.02 9.06
CA LEU A 198 -4.51 -8.17 8.58
C LEU A 198 -3.47 -8.03 9.69
N LEU A 199 -3.77 -7.30 10.78
CA LEU A 199 -2.85 -7.10 11.93
C LEU A 199 -2.95 -8.22 12.97
N PHE A 200 -4.08 -8.93 13.07
CA PHE A 200 -4.25 -10.06 14.00
C PHE A 200 -3.78 -11.40 13.42
N LEU A 201 -3.35 -11.44 12.15
CA LEU A 201 -2.73 -12.60 11.51
C LEU A 201 -1.18 -12.56 11.58
N ILE A 202 -0.60 -11.59 12.31
CA ILE A 202 0.81 -11.49 12.67
C ILE A 202 0.96 -11.96 14.12
#